data_88f1259b8b54268da063eee7c14f4f03
#
_entry.id   88f1259b8b54268da063eee7c14f4f03
#
_cell.length_a   1.000
_cell.length_b   1.000
_cell.length_c   1.000
_cell.angle_alpha   90.00
_cell.angle_beta   90.00
_cell.angle_gamma   90.00
#
_symmetry.space_group_name_H-M   'P 1'
#
loop_
_entity.id
_entity.type
_entity.pdbx_description
1 polymer ?
#
loop_
_entity_poly.entity_id
_entity_poly.type
_entity_poly.pdbx_seq_one_letter_code
_entity_poly.pdbx_strand_id
1 'polypeptide(L)'
;MTGTLINFAAVIVGSLIGLLAGNRIPEKTRQSLVSALGLFTLAYGIFIFGQTQNMLIPLFSLVLGTIIGELLKIEDGMNGLGERIHKKLTSWNPNLTGESQKFITGFASASLLFCIGPMAILGSIQDGISGDYQMLAIKSLLDGIASIAFASTLGVGVIFSALIVLVYQGSISLLANLLGQGLSDAVIAEMTATGGILLVGIAVSNLLQIKKIRTGSFLPALFLSVLLVLLLNALGIAY
;
A
#
# COMPACT_ATOMS: atom_id res chain seq x y z
N MET A 1 -13.42 1.48 -14.23
CA MET A 1 -11.94 1.32 -14.16
C MET A 1 -11.14 2.57 -14.55
N THR A 2 -11.81 3.66 -14.84
CA THR A 2 -11.16 4.92 -15.26
C THR A 2 -10.25 5.48 -14.17
N GLY A 3 -10.72 5.51 -12.93
CA GLY A 3 -9.94 6.00 -11.80
C GLY A 3 -8.69 5.19 -11.52
N THR A 4 -8.76 3.86 -11.65
CA THR A 4 -7.59 2.96 -11.52
C THR A 4 -6.52 3.29 -12.56
N LEU A 5 -6.89 3.55 -13.83
CA LEU A 5 -5.94 3.91 -14.88
C LEU A 5 -5.34 5.29 -14.64
N ILE A 6 -6.12 6.26 -14.14
CA ILE A 6 -5.63 7.58 -13.76
C ILE A 6 -4.60 7.44 -12.64
N ASN A 7 -4.88 6.62 -11.63
CA ASN A 7 -3.93 6.40 -10.52
C ASN A 7 -2.64 5.71 -10.98
N PHE A 8 -2.76 4.68 -11.79
CA PHE A 8 -1.61 4.02 -12.40
C PHE A 8 -0.72 5.02 -13.15
N ALA A 9 -1.31 5.87 -13.99
CA ALA A 9 -0.57 6.88 -14.74
C ALA A 9 0.06 7.93 -13.82
N ALA A 10 -0.67 8.39 -12.78
CA ALA A 10 -0.19 9.38 -11.83
C ALA A 10 1.03 8.88 -11.04
N VAL A 11 1.02 7.62 -10.60
CA VAL A 11 2.16 7.00 -9.90
C VAL A 11 3.37 6.92 -10.83
N ILE A 12 3.20 6.54 -12.08
CA ILE A 12 4.31 6.48 -13.06
C ILE A 12 4.89 7.87 -13.30
N VAL A 13 4.04 8.85 -13.64
CA VAL A 13 4.47 10.22 -13.95
C VAL A 13 5.13 10.85 -12.73
N GLY A 14 4.53 10.73 -11.55
CA GLY A 14 5.10 11.23 -10.29
C GLY A 14 6.45 10.58 -10.00
N SER A 15 6.57 9.27 -10.18
CA SER A 15 7.84 8.56 -9.97
C SER A 15 8.92 9.00 -10.95
N LEU A 16 8.59 9.21 -12.23
CA LEU A 16 9.54 9.71 -13.22
C LEU A 16 10.05 11.11 -12.87
N ILE A 17 9.14 12.01 -12.48
CA ILE A 17 9.51 13.36 -12.00
C ILE A 17 10.42 13.24 -10.77
N GLY A 18 10.07 12.38 -9.81
CA GLY A 18 10.85 12.15 -8.60
C GLY A 18 12.25 11.63 -8.89
N LEU A 19 12.41 10.69 -9.82
CA LEU A 19 13.72 10.18 -10.24
C LEU A 19 14.60 11.26 -10.87
N LEU A 20 14.02 12.09 -11.74
CA LEU A 20 14.74 13.20 -12.37
C LEU A 20 15.16 14.25 -11.33
N ALA A 21 14.30 14.56 -10.37
CA ALA A 21 14.59 15.46 -9.26
C ALA A 21 15.62 14.86 -8.29
N GLY A 22 15.52 13.56 -8.00
CA GLY A 22 16.35 12.85 -7.04
C GLY A 22 17.85 12.92 -7.34
N ASN A 23 18.22 12.92 -8.61
CA ASN A 23 19.63 13.04 -9.04
C ASN A 23 20.25 14.40 -8.69
N ARG A 24 19.45 15.41 -8.40
CA ARG A 24 19.88 16.78 -8.03
C ARG A 24 19.86 17.05 -6.53
N ILE A 25 19.32 16.11 -5.74
CA ILE A 25 19.16 16.27 -4.30
C ILE A 25 20.38 15.68 -3.58
N PRO A 26 21.08 16.46 -2.73
CA PRO A 26 22.17 15.96 -1.91
C PRO A 26 21.73 14.80 -1.01
N GLU A 27 22.61 13.82 -0.77
CA GLU A 27 22.29 12.60 -0.01
C GLU A 27 21.74 12.91 1.40
N LYS A 28 22.32 13.93 2.08
CA LYS A 28 21.83 14.38 3.40
C LYS A 28 20.37 14.84 3.36
N THR A 29 19.99 15.60 2.33
CA THR A 29 18.61 16.06 2.14
C THR A 29 17.70 14.89 1.81
N ARG A 30 18.15 13.92 1.03
CA ARG A 30 17.41 12.71 0.69
C ARG A 30 17.10 11.88 1.95
N GLN A 31 18.07 11.68 2.84
CA GLN A 31 17.89 11.00 4.12
C GLN A 31 16.87 11.72 5.01
N SER A 32 16.93 13.06 5.08
CA SER A 32 15.95 13.86 5.82
C SER A 32 14.54 13.71 5.22
N LEU A 33 14.40 13.66 3.89
CA LEU A 33 13.12 13.44 3.22
C LEU A 33 12.55 12.04 3.54
N VAL A 34 13.39 10.98 3.51
CA VAL A 34 12.92 9.62 3.91
C VAL A 34 12.43 9.61 5.34
N SER A 35 13.16 10.27 6.26
CA SER A 35 12.75 10.37 7.66
C SER A 35 11.43 11.14 7.82
N ALA A 36 11.25 12.24 7.09
CA ALA A 36 10.01 13.01 7.10
C ALA A 36 8.82 12.19 6.57
N LEU A 37 9.02 11.45 5.46
CA LEU A 37 8.02 10.53 4.92
C LEU A 37 7.71 9.40 5.91
N GLY A 38 8.72 8.87 6.60
CA GLY A 38 8.55 7.87 7.65
C GLY A 38 7.69 8.37 8.80
N LEU A 39 7.97 9.57 9.31
CA LEU A 39 7.18 10.21 10.36
C LEU A 39 5.74 10.49 9.92
N PHE A 40 5.56 10.98 8.69
CA PHE A 40 4.22 11.21 8.14
C PHE A 40 3.45 9.90 8.01
N THR A 41 4.06 8.85 7.46
CA THR A 41 3.43 7.53 7.32
C THR A 41 3.07 6.93 8.67
N LEU A 42 3.93 7.11 9.69
CA LEU A 42 3.65 6.70 11.06
C LEU A 42 2.42 7.41 11.63
N ALA A 43 2.40 8.75 11.55
CA ALA A 43 1.28 9.56 12.04
C ALA A 43 -0.03 9.23 11.31
N TYR A 44 0.03 9.07 9.98
CA TYR A 44 -1.12 8.69 9.18
C TYR A 44 -1.62 7.28 9.51
N GLY A 45 -0.72 6.32 9.71
CA GLY A 45 -1.08 4.96 10.12
C GLY A 45 -1.81 4.94 11.49
N ILE A 46 -1.33 5.72 12.46
CA ILE A 46 -1.99 5.87 13.77
C ILE A 46 -3.37 6.54 13.60
N PHE A 47 -3.45 7.58 12.78
CA PHE A 47 -4.70 8.30 12.53
C PHE A 47 -5.78 7.38 11.94
N ILE A 48 -5.45 6.58 10.91
CA ILE A 48 -6.43 5.66 10.31
C ILE A 48 -6.73 4.46 11.20
N PHE A 49 -5.77 3.99 12.01
CA PHE A 49 -6.04 2.96 13.03
C PHE A 49 -7.09 3.43 14.04
N GLY A 50 -7.06 4.72 14.42
CA GLY A 50 -8.05 5.31 15.32
C GLY A 50 -9.50 5.32 14.78
N GLN A 51 -9.72 4.93 13.53
CA GLN A 51 -11.08 4.82 12.94
C GLN A 51 -11.74 3.45 13.22
N THR A 52 -11.07 2.53 13.91
CA THR A 52 -11.67 1.25 14.30
C THR A 52 -12.88 1.47 15.22
N GLN A 53 -13.92 0.71 15.00
CA GLN A 53 -15.10 0.65 15.86
C GLN A 53 -14.91 -0.34 17.01
N ASN A 54 -14.08 -1.37 16.79
CA ASN A 54 -13.76 -2.37 17.81
C ASN A 54 -12.29 -2.83 17.69
N MET A 55 -11.45 -2.38 18.63
CA MET A 55 -10.00 -2.67 18.64
C MET A 55 -9.66 -4.17 18.66
N LEU A 56 -10.59 -5.04 19.07
CA LEU A 56 -10.35 -6.48 19.05
C LEU A 56 -10.28 -7.03 17.63
N ILE A 57 -11.00 -6.42 16.68
CA ILE A 57 -11.00 -6.88 15.29
C ILE A 57 -9.62 -6.70 14.64
N PRO A 58 -9.01 -5.48 14.62
CA PRO A 58 -7.65 -5.33 14.13
C PRO A 58 -6.63 -6.17 14.89
N LEU A 59 -6.78 -6.30 16.22
CA LEU A 59 -5.87 -7.09 17.06
C LEU A 59 -5.86 -8.57 16.64
N PHE A 60 -7.03 -9.23 16.62
CA PHE A 60 -7.11 -10.63 16.22
C PHE A 60 -6.75 -10.83 14.75
N SER A 61 -7.17 -9.90 13.88
CA SER A 61 -6.79 -9.93 12.47
C SER A 61 -5.28 -9.88 12.30
N LEU A 62 -4.60 -9.01 13.03
CA LEU A 62 -3.15 -8.87 12.95
C LEU A 62 -2.44 -10.12 13.48
N VAL A 63 -2.84 -10.64 14.64
CA VAL A 63 -2.21 -11.83 15.23
C VAL A 63 -2.38 -13.06 14.31
N LEU A 64 -3.62 -13.36 13.92
CA LEU A 64 -3.90 -14.50 13.06
C LEU A 64 -3.33 -14.30 11.64
N GLY A 65 -3.45 -13.07 11.12
CA GLY A 65 -2.90 -12.71 9.81
C GLY A 65 -1.39 -12.86 9.75
N THR A 66 -0.68 -12.48 10.81
CA THR A 66 0.77 -12.67 10.91
C THR A 66 1.14 -14.13 10.89
N ILE A 67 0.44 -14.99 11.65
CA ILE A 67 0.68 -16.44 11.67
C ILE A 67 0.49 -17.00 10.25
N ILE A 68 -0.61 -16.68 9.60
CA ILE A 68 -0.89 -17.13 8.23
C ILE A 68 0.16 -16.60 7.25
N GLY A 69 0.53 -15.33 7.36
CA GLY A 69 1.51 -14.69 6.49
C GLY A 69 2.91 -15.28 6.61
N GLU A 70 3.33 -15.64 7.82
CA GLU A 70 4.60 -16.35 8.05
C GLU A 70 4.55 -17.79 7.51
N LEU A 71 3.46 -18.51 7.72
CA LEU A 71 3.27 -19.87 7.17
C LEU A 71 3.31 -19.86 5.64
N LEU A 72 2.69 -18.88 5.02
CA LEU A 72 2.65 -18.70 3.56
C LEU A 72 3.91 -18.03 3.00
N LYS A 73 4.85 -17.58 3.86
CA LYS A 73 6.09 -16.89 3.49
C LYS A 73 5.84 -15.67 2.60
N ILE A 74 4.80 -14.88 2.91
CA ILE A 74 4.36 -13.76 2.07
C ILE A 74 5.44 -12.69 1.96
N GLU A 75 6.11 -12.33 3.06
CA GLU A 75 7.24 -11.40 3.06
C GLU A 75 8.35 -11.86 2.12
N ASP A 76 8.72 -13.14 2.19
CA ASP A 76 9.78 -13.72 1.35
C ASP A 76 9.36 -13.74 -0.13
N GLY A 77 8.06 -14.00 -0.39
CA GLY A 77 7.48 -13.93 -1.73
C GLY A 77 7.52 -12.53 -2.31
N MET A 78 7.17 -11.50 -1.53
CA MET A 78 7.22 -10.09 -1.95
C MET A 78 8.65 -9.66 -2.24
N ASN A 79 9.59 -9.98 -1.35
CA ASN A 79 11.01 -9.68 -1.54
C ASN A 79 11.55 -10.39 -2.78
N GLY A 80 11.21 -11.67 -2.96
CA GLY A 80 11.59 -12.46 -4.14
C GLY A 80 11.00 -11.89 -5.45
N LEU A 81 9.76 -11.36 -5.41
CA LEU A 81 9.19 -10.66 -6.58
C LEU A 81 9.99 -9.39 -6.90
N GLY A 82 10.28 -8.56 -5.89
CA GLY A 82 11.11 -7.37 -6.05
C GLY A 82 12.50 -7.71 -6.61
N GLU A 83 13.15 -8.77 -6.08
CA GLU A 83 14.44 -9.23 -6.60
C GLU A 83 14.37 -9.72 -8.05
N ARG A 84 13.32 -10.48 -8.42
CA ARG A 84 13.14 -10.94 -9.80
C ARG A 84 12.98 -9.78 -10.78
N ILE A 85 12.16 -8.80 -10.42
CA ILE A 85 11.98 -7.59 -11.21
C ILE A 85 13.31 -6.85 -11.32
N HIS A 86 13.99 -6.64 -10.20
CA HIS A 86 15.30 -5.98 -10.17
C HIS A 86 16.31 -6.70 -11.07
N LYS A 87 16.47 -8.02 -10.93
CA LYS A 87 17.39 -8.83 -11.74
C LYS A 87 17.08 -8.73 -13.25
N LYS A 88 15.78 -8.80 -13.61
CA LYS A 88 15.35 -8.67 -15.00
C LYS A 88 15.67 -7.30 -15.59
N LEU A 89 15.49 -6.24 -14.81
CA LEU A 89 15.81 -4.88 -15.23
C LEU A 89 17.31 -4.64 -15.33
N THR A 90 18.08 -5.16 -14.37
CA THR A 90 19.54 -5.04 -14.36
C THR A 90 20.16 -5.79 -15.53
N SER A 91 19.58 -6.91 -15.97
CA SER A 91 20.02 -7.60 -17.17
C SER A 91 19.79 -6.81 -18.47
N TRP A 92 18.77 -5.93 -18.48
CA TRP A 92 18.50 -5.06 -19.62
C TRP A 92 19.36 -3.79 -19.59
N ASN A 93 19.48 -3.16 -18.42
CA ASN A 93 20.32 -1.98 -18.24
C ASN A 93 20.79 -1.86 -16.77
N PRO A 94 22.06 -2.22 -16.50
CA PRO A 94 22.62 -2.19 -15.14
C PRO A 94 22.56 -0.83 -14.45
N ASN A 95 22.49 0.26 -15.22
CA ASN A 95 22.49 1.62 -14.68
C ASN A 95 21.11 2.10 -14.22
N LEU A 96 20.03 1.37 -14.53
CA LEU A 96 18.65 1.82 -14.22
C LEU A 96 18.18 1.54 -12.80
N THR A 97 18.75 0.53 -12.13
CA THR A 97 18.10 -0.04 -10.93
C THR A 97 18.77 0.29 -9.60
N GLY A 98 20.02 0.76 -9.62
CA GLY A 98 20.74 1.06 -8.37
C GLY A 98 20.89 -0.16 -7.45
N GLU A 99 20.96 0.07 -6.14
CA GLU A 99 21.09 -0.99 -5.14
C GLU A 99 19.80 -1.82 -5.01
N SER A 100 19.92 -3.14 -5.01
CA SER A 100 18.80 -4.08 -4.92
C SER A 100 17.92 -3.82 -3.69
N GLN A 101 18.51 -3.57 -2.53
CA GLN A 101 17.78 -3.31 -1.29
C GLN A 101 16.91 -2.03 -1.38
N LYS A 102 17.47 -0.99 -1.99
CA LYS A 102 16.77 0.29 -2.18
C LYS A 102 15.58 0.14 -3.12
N PHE A 103 15.76 -0.62 -4.19
CA PHE A 103 14.68 -0.96 -5.12
C PHE A 103 13.56 -1.71 -4.42
N ILE A 104 13.89 -2.78 -3.67
CA ILE A 104 12.90 -3.60 -2.95
C ILE A 104 12.14 -2.76 -1.91
N THR A 105 12.86 -1.94 -1.14
CA THR A 105 12.24 -1.05 -0.16
C THR A 105 11.29 -0.05 -0.82
N GLY A 106 11.71 0.60 -1.91
CA GLY A 106 10.89 1.55 -2.66
C GLY A 106 9.63 0.88 -3.23
N PHE A 107 9.80 -0.28 -3.88
CA PHE A 107 8.70 -1.06 -4.43
C PHE A 107 7.69 -1.48 -3.36
N ALA A 108 8.16 -2.12 -2.28
CA ALA A 108 7.28 -2.65 -1.24
C ALA A 108 6.58 -1.54 -0.46
N SER A 109 7.32 -0.51 -0.02
CA SER A 109 6.75 0.59 0.77
C SER A 109 5.72 1.39 -0.02
N ALA A 110 6.01 1.73 -1.28
CA ALA A 110 5.08 2.47 -2.13
C ALA A 110 3.84 1.62 -2.46
N SER A 111 4.01 0.33 -2.80
CA SER A 111 2.90 -0.57 -3.09
C SER A 111 1.94 -0.66 -1.92
N LEU A 112 2.45 -0.87 -0.70
CA LEU A 112 1.62 -0.96 0.49
C LEU A 112 0.96 0.38 0.82
N LEU A 113 1.71 1.50 0.80
CA LEU A 113 1.15 2.82 1.08
C LEU A 113 0.00 3.17 0.12
N PHE A 114 0.18 2.92 -1.17
CA PHE A 114 -0.81 3.29 -2.19
C PHE A 114 -2.04 2.36 -2.20
N CYS A 115 -1.90 1.11 -1.76
CA CYS A 115 -3.00 0.17 -1.69
C CYS A 115 -3.80 0.26 -0.38
N ILE A 116 -3.19 0.73 0.71
CA ILE A 116 -3.83 0.82 2.03
C ILE A 116 -4.56 2.16 2.14
N GLY A 117 -5.83 2.09 2.49
CA GLY A 117 -6.64 3.26 2.80
C GLY A 117 -8.06 3.18 2.22
N PRO A 118 -9.03 3.84 2.89
CA PRO A 118 -10.43 3.77 2.50
C PRO A 118 -10.68 4.28 1.08
N MET A 119 -9.95 5.31 0.64
CA MET A 119 -10.13 5.86 -0.70
C MET A 119 -9.73 4.88 -1.82
N ALA A 120 -8.75 3.99 -1.57
CA ALA A 120 -8.37 2.98 -2.57
C ALA A 120 -9.49 1.95 -2.75
N ILE A 121 -10.12 1.54 -1.66
CA ILE A 121 -11.16 0.51 -1.65
C ILE A 121 -12.49 1.08 -2.11
N LEU A 122 -12.99 2.11 -1.42
CA LEU A 122 -14.26 2.75 -1.74
C LEU A 122 -14.28 3.33 -3.16
N GLY A 123 -13.21 4.03 -3.54
CA GLY A 123 -13.11 4.59 -4.88
C GLY A 123 -13.06 3.52 -5.97
N SER A 124 -12.38 2.38 -5.70
CA SER A 124 -12.39 1.26 -6.66
C SER A 124 -13.76 0.59 -6.76
N ILE A 125 -14.49 0.48 -5.65
CA ILE A 125 -15.87 -0.05 -5.65
C ILE A 125 -16.79 0.90 -6.41
N GLN A 126 -16.73 2.21 -6.17
CA GLN A 126 -17.55 3.20 -6.87
C GLN A 126 -17.24 3.24 -8.37
N ASP A 127 -15.96 3.26 -8.74
CA ASP A 127 -15.52 3.20 -10.15
C ASP A 127 -15.97 1.89 -10.83
N GLY A 128 -16.05 0.77 -10.07
CA GLY A 128 -16.53 -0.51 -10.59
C GLY A 128 -18.03 -0.58 -10.77
N ILE A 129 -18.83 -0.12 -9.81
CA ILE A 129 -20.29 -0.24 -9.81
C ILE A 129 -20.95 0.84 -10.65
N SER A 130 -20.58 2.10 -10.44
CA SER A 130 -21.26 3.27 -11.04
C SER A 130 -20.43 4.00 -12.11
N GLY A 131 -19.16 3.65 -12.26
CA GLY A 131 -18.24 4.39 -13.12
C GLY A 131 -17.81 5.75 -12.52
N ASP A 132 -18.20 6.04 -11.27
CA ASP A 132 -17.77 7.26 -10.57
C ASP A 132 -16.33 7.09 -10.08
N TYR A 133 -15.42 7.77 -10.78
CA TYR A 133 -13.98 7.74 -10.52
C TYR A 133 -13.46 8.94 -9.71
N GLN A 134 -14.34 9.85 -9.23
CA GLN A 134 -13.90 11.10 -8.59
C GLN A 134 -13.02 10.84 -7.38
N MET A 135 -13.39 9.90 -6.51
CA MET A 135 -12.61 9.55 -5.33
C MET A 135 -11.22 9.01 -5.71
N LEU A 136 -11.12 8.15 -6.72
CA LEU A 136 -9.83 7.65 -7.22
C LEU A 136 -9.03 8.75 -7.94
N ALA A 137 -9.67 9.72 -8.59
CA ALA A 137 -8.96 10.85 -9.20
C ALA A 137 -8.29 11.73 -8.14
N ILE A 138 -8.99 12.03 -7.03
CA ILE A 138 -8.40 12.75 -5.89
C ILE A 138 -7.24 11.94 -5.30
N LYS A 139 -7.45 10.65 -5.09
CA LYS A 139 -6.40 9.75 -4.60
C LYS A 139 -5.19 9.71 -5.54
N SER A 140 -5.42 9.69 -6.84
CA SER A 140 -4.35 9.68 -7.85
C SER A 140 -3.46 10.91 -7.76
N LEU A 141 -4.02 12.07 -7.45
CA LEU A 141 -3.24 13.28 -7.21
C LEU A 141 -2.35 13.12 -5.97
N LEU A 142 -2.90 12.58 -4.89
CA LEU A 142 -2.15 12.33 -3.66
C LEU A 142 -1.04 11.30 -3.87
N ASP A 143 -1.35 10.17 -4.52
CA ASP A 143 -0.39 9.11 -4.83
C ASP A 143 0.71 9.61 -5.79
N GLY A 144 0.34 10.44 -6.78
CA GLY A 144 1.30 11.04 -7.70
C GLY A 144 2.30 11.96 -6.99
N ILE A 145 1.82 12.84 -6.09
CA ILE A 145 2.68 13.71 -5.28
C ILE A 145 3.58 12.87 -4.36
N ALA A 146 3.01 11.87 -3.68
CA ALA A 146 3.77 10.96 -2.83
C ALA A 146 4.82 10.19 -3.65
N SER A 147 4.48 9.77 -4.88
CA SER A 147 5.41 9.08 -5.78
C SER A 147 6.62 9.94 -6.15
N ILE A 148 6.45 11.26 -6.32
CA ILE A 148 7.57 12.19 -6.54
C ILE A 148 8.54 12.11 -5.36
N ALA A 149 8.01 12.25 -4.15
CA ALA A 149 8.82 12.22 -2.94
C ALA A 149 9.49 10.85 -2.72
N PHE A 150 8.73 9.75 -2.84
CA PHE A 150 9.27 8.40 -2.67
C PHE A 150 10.31 8.04 -3.74
N ALA A 151 10.04 8.31 -5.01
CA ALA A 151 10.96 7.97 -6.09
C ALA A 151 12.25 8.79 -6.04
N SER A 152 12.18 10.06 -5.62
CA SER A 152 13.36 10.89 -5.42
C SER A 152 14.31 10.35 -4.33
N THR A 153 13.77 9.61 -3.38
CA THR A 153 14.50 9.08 -2.21
C THR A 153 14.79 7.59 -2.31
N LEU A 154 13.78 6.79 -2.66
CA LEU A 154 13.83 5.32 -2.70
C LEU A 154 14.15 4.76 -4.11
N GLY A 155 14.16 5.62 -5.11
CA GLY A 155 14.59 5.25 -6.46
C GLY A 155 13.51 4.58 -7.31
N VAL A 156 13.97 3.89 -8.36
CA VAL A 156 13.14 3.39 -9.47
C VAL A 156 12.13 2.31 -9.03
N GLY A 157 12.36 1.63 -7.91
CA GLY A 157 11.43 0.62 -7.39
C GLY A 157 10.01 1.15 -7.20
N VAL A 158 9.86 2.46 -6.92
CA VAL A 158 8.56 3.12 -6.73
C VAL A 158 7.71 3.09 -8.00
N ILE A 159 8.29 3.20 -9.20
CA ILE A 159 7.52 3.12 -10.46
C ILE A 159 6.77 1.78 -10.55
N PHE A 160 7.41 0.69 -10.10
CA PHE A 160 6.83 -0.65 -10.19
C PHE A 160 5.67 -0.87 -9.21
N SER A 161 5.51 -0.01 -8.21
CA SER A 161 4.30 -0.02 -7.37
C SER A 161 3.04 0.30 -8.16
N ALA A 162 3.14 1.04 -9.27
CA ALA A 162 2.02 1.30 -10.16
C ALA A 162 1.35 0.01 -10.64
N LEU A 163 2.13 -1.05 -10.92
CA LEU A 163 1.58 -2.35 -11.32
C LEU A 163 0.75 -2.99 -10.21
N ILE A 164 1.22 -2.87 -8.96
CA ILE A 164 0.48 -3.38 -7.80
C ILE A 164 -0.81 -2.60 -7.60
N VAL A 165 -0.75 -1.27 -7.72
CA VAL A 165 -1.94 -0.40 -7.66
C VAL A 165 -2.94 -0.79 -8.75
N LEU A 166 -2.50 -0.99 -9.99
CA LEU A 166 -3.34 -1.39 -11.11
C LEU A 166 -4.04 -2.73 -10.83
N VAL A 167 -3.29 -3.73 -10.38
CA VAL A 167 -3.83 -5.07 -10.07
C VAL A 167 -4.79 -4.99 -8.90
N TYR A 168 -4.42 -4.31 -7.82
CA TYR A 168 -5.21 -4.22 -6.60
C TYR A 168 -6.53 -3.47 -6.83
N GLN A 169 -6.46 -2.22 -7.28
CA GLN A 169 -7.65 -1.40 -7.53
C GLN A 169 -8.48 -1.96 -8.69
N GLY A 170 -7.82 -2.43 -9.75
CA GLY A 170 -8.49 -3.06 -10.88
C GLY A 170 -9.25 -4.33 -10.49
N SER A 171 -8.68 -5.17 -9.63
CA SER A 171 -9.36 -6.36 -9.11
C SER A 171 -10.59 -5.99 -8.29
N ILE A 172 -10.49 -4.98 -7.41
CA ILE A 172 -11.62 -4.51 -6.60
C ILE A 172 -12.72 -3.95 -7.52
N SER A 173 -12.38 -3.10 -8.49
CA SER A 173 -13.34 -2.52 -9.43
C SER A 173 -14.06 -3.58 -10.27
N LEU A 174 -13.33 -4.59 -10.74
CA LEU A 174 -13.91 -5.69 -11.52
C LEU A 174 -14.82 -6.57 -10.66
N LEU A 175 -14.38 -6.94 -9.46
CA LEU A 175 -15.19 -7.74 -8.54
C LEU A 175 -16.42 -6.98 -8.06
N ALA A 176 -16.32 -5.69 -7.76
CA ALA A 176 -17.46 -4.87 -7.38
C ALA A 176 -18.50 -4.78 -8.49
N ASN A 177 -18.07 -4.63 -9.74
CA ASN A 177 -18.96 -4.66 -10.91
C ASN A 177 -19.71 -5.99 -11.03
N LEU A 178 -19.03 -7.11 -10.78
CA LEU A 178 -19.61 -8.46 -10.87
C LEU A 178 -20.57 -8.76 -9.71
N LEU A 179 -20.25 -8.31 -8.51
CA LEU A 179 -21.01 -8.63 -7.28
C LEU A 179 -22.18 -7.67 -7.02
N GLY A 180 -22.17 -6.48 -7.62
CA GLY A 180 -23.26 -5.50 -7.53
C GLY A 180 -23.53 -4.93 -6.14
N GLN A 181 -22.73 -5.26 -5.12
CA GLN A 181 -22.87 -4.80 -3.74
C GLN A 181 -21.55 -4.32 -3.19
N GLY A 182 -21.55 -3.16 -2.54
CA GLY A 182 -20.41 -2.64 -1.81
C GLY A 182 -20.22 -3.35 -0.46
N LEU A 183 -19.03 -3.23 0.10
CA LEU A 183 -18.76 -3.62 1.49
C LEU A 183 -19.46 -2.66 2.45
N SER A 184 -19.91 -3.14 3.62
CA SER A 184 -20.49 -2.27 4.65
C SER A 184 -19.42 -1.31 5.21
N ASP A 185 -19.87 -0.17 5.74
CA ASP A 185 -18.98 0.84 6.33
C ASP A 185 -18.13 0.24 7.47
N ALA A 186 -18.72 -0.67 8.26
CA ALA A 186 -18.01 -1.37 9.32
C ALA A 186 -16.86 -2.23 8.78
N VAL A 187 -17.07 -3.00 7.71
CA VAL A 187 -16.02 -3.80 7.06
C VAL A 187 -14.89 -2.89 6.58
N ILE A 188 -15.24 -1.76 5.96
CA ILE A 188 -14.26 -0.81 5.43
C ILE A 188 -13.48 -0.15 6.57
N ALA A 189 -14.15 0.24 7.66
CA ALA A 189 -13.51 0.85 8.82
C ALA A 189 -12.48 -0.10 9.45
N GLU A 190 -12.86 -1.37 9.71
CA GLU A 190 -11.97 -2.33 10.37
C GLU A 190 -10.81 -2.78 9.46
N MET A 191 -11.06 -2.95 8.17
CA MET A 191 -10.00 -3.25 7.21
C MET A 191 -9.00 -2.08 7.09
N THR A 192 -9.51 -0.85 7.06
CA THR A 192 -8.68 0.36 7.01
C THR A 192 -7.87 0.53 8.28
N ALA A 193 -8.50 0.35 9.45
CA ALA A 193 -7.81 0.42 10.74
C ALA A 193 -6.69 -0.64 10.85
N THR A 194 -6.98 -1.88 10.42
CA THR A 194 -5.97 -2.94 10.34
C THR A 194 -4.82 -2.51 9.43
N GLY A 195 -5.12 -1.92 8.28
CA GLY A 195 -4.13 -1.35 7.36
C GLY A 195 -3.28 -0.24 7.99
N GLY A 196 -3.86 0.54 8.90
CA GLY A 196 -3.13 1.55 9.68
C GLY A 196 -1.94 0.97 10.43
N ILE A 197 -2.11 -0.20 11.07
CA ILE A 197 -1.01 -0.88 11.77
C ILE A 197 0.08 -1.33 10.78
N LEU A 198 -0.29 -1.79 9.59
CA LEU A 198 0.69 -2.13 8.55
C LEU A 198 1.51 -0.90 8.15
N LEU A 199 0.87 0.28 7.99
CA LEU A 199 1.58 1.53 7.68
C LEU A 199 2.55 1.93 8.80
N VAL A 200 2.16 1.78 10.07
CA VAL A 200 3.06 1.97 11.22
C VAL A 200 4.27 1.03 11.11
N GLY A 201 4.04 -0.25 10.80
CA GLY A 201 5.10 -1.23 10.58
C GLY A 201 6.07 -0.83 9.47
N ILE A 202 5.55 -0.36 8.32
CA ILE A 202 6.35 0.13 7.18
C ILE A 202 7.17 1.36 7.59
N ALA A 203 6.54 2.32 8.28
CA ALA A 203 7.21 3.53 8.75
C ALA A 203 8.41 3.17 9.64
N VAL A 204 8.19 2.32 10.64
CA VAL A 204 9.22 1.92 11.61
C VAL A 204 10.32 1.08 10.95
N SER A 205 9.95 0.13 10.08
CA SER A 205 10.89 -0.83 9.50
C SER A 205 11.64 -0.28 8.28
N ASN A 206 10.90 0.24 7.31
CA ASN A 206 11.45 0.50 5.97
C ASN A 206 11.89 1.96 5.80
N LEU A 207 11.17 2.91 6.40
CA LEU A 207 11.42 4.33 6.21
C LEU A 207 12.30 4.90 7.32
N LEU A 208 11.95 4.69 8.58
CA LEU A 208 12.72 5.16 9.73
C LEU A 208 13.86 4.22 10.10
N GLN A 209 13.82 2.97 9.64
CA GLN A 209 14.86 1.94 9.87
C GLN A 209 15.19 1.71 11.36
N ILE A 210 14.18 1.88 12.25
CA ILE A 210 14.34 1.73 13.71
C ILE A 210 14.49 0.25 14.06
N LYS A 211 13.60 -0.61 13.51
CA LYS A 211 13.58 -2.05 13.76
C LYS A 211 13.03 -2.78 12.54
N LYS A 212 13.70 -3.83 12.09
CA LYS A 212 13.22 -4.67 11.00
C LYS A 212 11.95 -5.41 11.45
N ILE A 213 10.84 -5.15 10.78
CA ILE A 213 9.54 -5.80 10.98
C ILE A 213 9.13 -6.42 9.64
N ARG A 214 8.67 -7.66 9.66
CA ARG A 214 8.20 -8.39 8.47
C ARG A 214 6.76 -7.96 8.12
N THR A 215 6.61 -6.74 7.65
CA THR A 215 5.30 -6.11 7.41
C THR A 215 4.49 -6.78 6.31
N GLY A 216 5.13 -7.41 5.34
CA GLY A 216 4.45 -8.20 4.32
C GLY A 216 3.73 -9.42 4.89
N SER A 217 4.25 -9.99 5.99
CA SER A 217 3.55 -11.10 6.68
C SER A 217 2.25 -10.67 7.36
N PHE A 218 1.99 -9.36 7.50
CA PHE A 218 0.74 -8.82 8.04
C PHE A 218 -0.38 -8.68 6.99
N LEU A 219 -0.08 -8.82 5.69
CA LEU A 219 -1.07 -8.63 4.62
C LEU A 219 -2.34 -9.47 4.76
N PRO A 220 -2.29 -10.75 5.20
CA PRO A 220 -3.52 -11.52 5.41
C PRO A 220 -4.45 -10.93 6.45
N ALA A 221 -3.95 -10.09 7.38
CA ALA A 221 -4.78 -9.42 8.38
C ALA A 221 -5.86 -8.53 7.75
N LEU A 222 -5.60 -7.93 6.58
CA LEU A 222 -6.59 -7.13 5.86
C LEU A 222 -7.81 -7.97 5.45
N PHE A 223 -7.59 -9.19 4.98
CA PHE A 223 -8.67 -10.10 4.61
C PHE A 223 -9.36 -10.68 5.84
N LEU A 224 -8.61 -10.96 6.91
CA LEU A 224 -9.16 -11.49 8.14
C LEU A 224 -10.04 -10.46 8.86
N SER A 225 -9.73 -9.18 8.80
CA SER A 225 -10.59 -8.14 9.38
C SER A 225 -11.96 -8.11 8.69
N VAL A 226 -11.99 -8.25 7.36
CA VAL A 226 -13.25 -8.40 6.60
C VAL A 226 -14.01 -9.64 7.05
N LEU A 227 -13.32 -10.79 7.11
CA LEU A 227 -13.93 -12.06 7.48
C LEU A 227 -14.50 -12.03 8.91
N LEU A 228 -13.77 -11.45 9.87
CA LEU A 228 -14.23 -11.34 11.25
C LEU A 228 -15.47 -10.46 11.37
N VAL A 229 -15.52 -9.32 10.70
CA VAL A 229 -16.71 -8.46 10.69
C VAL A 229 -17.91 -9.19 10.11
N LEU A 230 -17.74 -9.87 8.97
CA LEU A 230 -18.81 -10.64 8.34
C LEU A 230 -19.29 -11.78 9.23
N LEU A 231 -18.37 -12.46 9.93
CA LEU A 231 -18.71 -13.53 10.87
C LEU A 231 -19.50 -13.00 12.08
N LEU A 232 -19.06 -11.90 12.68
CA LEU A 232 -19.76 -11.26 13.81
C LEU A 232 -21.18 -10.83 13.42
N ASN A 233 -21.33 -10.22 12.24
CA ASN A 233 -22.63 -9.87 11.70
C ASN A 233 -23.54 -11.10 11.48
N ALA A 234 -23.01 -12.20 10.95
CA ALA A 234 -23.76 -13.43 10.72
C ALA A 234 -24.21 -14.09 12.04
N LEU A 235 -23.42 -13.92 13.11
CA LEU A 235 -23.75 -14.44 14.46
C LEU A 235 -24.67 -13.49 15.24
N GLY A 236 -25.02 -12.32 14.71
CA GLY A 236 -25.85 -11.31 15.39
C GLY A 236 -25.15 -10.66 16.59
N ILE A 237 -23.82 -10.73 16.63
CA ILE A 237 -23.02 -10.11 17.71
C ILE A 237 -22.76 -8.65 17.33
N ALA A 238 -23.31 -7.74 18.15
CA ALA A 238 -23.01 -6.31 18.04
C ALA A 238 -21.56 -6.05 18.52
N TYR A 239 -20.81 -5.25 17.78
CA TYR A 239 -19.43 -4.93 18.10
C TYR A 239 -19.13 -3.43 17.92
#